data_b639ab65c6a607dd75338691c7e8dcec
#
_entry.id   b639ab65c6a607dd75338691c7e8dcec
#
_cell.length_a   1.000
_cell.length_b   1.000
_cell.length_c   1.000
_cell.angle_alpha   90.00
_cell.angle_beta   90.00
_cell.angle_gamma   90.00
#
_symmetry.space_group_name_H-M   'P 1'
#
loop_
_entity.id
_entity.type
_entity.pdbx_description
1 polymer ?
#
loop_
_entity_poly.entity_id
_entity_poly.type
_entity_poly.pdbx_seq_one_letter_code
_entity_poly.pdbx_strand_id
1 'polypeptide(L)'
;LSAFGAYQNRFAHLDPTPNLDKLASDGVLFGQAFCSNPMAGPSLASLLTGKHGHLNGFTQDGDKFNGDQTTLPNLLHKNGYSTALFGKWDLGTEPTGFYYWQILADSDEFYNPEFWSPKGKQRFEGHATDVITDLSLDWMKKREQEQKPFFLMIQFNASRQPWMPAVRHVNLFDDVLLPEPQNLLDDLKNRAPPAL
;
A
#
# COMPACT_ATOMS: atom_id res chain seq x y z
N LEU A 1 -3.30 -5.77 9.81
CA LEU A 1 -2.51 -6.94 10.27
C LEU A 1 -3.37 -8.10 10.78
N SER A 2 -4.59 -7.83 11.28
CA SER A 2 -5.48 -8.87 11.82
C SER A 2 -5.95 -9.90 10.78
N ALA A 3 -5.68 -9.69 9.49
CA ALA A 3 -6.00 -10.63 8.42
C ALA A 3 -4.77 -11.41 7.90
N PHE A 4 -3.54 -11.07 8.32
CA PHE A 4 -2.34 -11.82 7.91
C PHE A 4 -2.17 -13.06 8.76
N GLY A 5 -2.18 -14.25 8.14
CA GLY A 5 -2.05 -15.55 8.79
C GLY A 5 -0.77 -15.71 9.60
N ALA A 6 0.36 -15.19 9.08
CA ALA A 6 1.68 -15.24 9.73
C ALA A 6 1.70 -14.66 11.17
N TYR A 7 0.78 -13.73 11.49
CA TYR A 7 0.64 -13.21 12.85
C TYR A 7 -0.27 -14.04 13.77
N GLN A 8 -0.68 -15.23 13.34
CA GLN A 8 -1.48 -16.20 14.12
C GLN A 8 -2.74 -15.58 14.76
N ASN A 9 -3.44 -14.77 13.98
CA ASN A 9 -4.67 -14.12 14.41
C ASN A 9 -5.89 -15.06 14.31
N ARG A 10 -7.06 -14.60 14.75
CA ARG A 10 -8.31 -15.36 14.75
C ARG A 10 -8.79 -15.84 13.37
N PHE A 11 -8.27 -15.30 12.28
CA PHE A 11 -8.60 -15.69 10.91
C PHE A 11 -7.56 -16.63 10.28
N ALA A 12 -6.48 -16.99 10.99
CA ALA A 12 -5.39 -17.80 10.44
C ALA A 12 -5.87 -19.15 9.90
N HIS A 13 -6.92 -19.75 10.50
CA HIS A 13 -7.51 -21.00 10.06
C HIS A 13 -8.20 -20.93 8.68
N LEU A 14 -8.48 -19.73 8.17
CA LEU A 14 -9.06 -19.49 6.85
C LEU A 14 -7.99 -19.33 5.75
N ASP A 15 -6.71 -19.37 6.12
CA ASP A 15 -5.59 -19.15 5.21
C ASP A 15 -5.77 -17.92 4.28
N PRO A 16 -6.04 -16.74 4.84
CA PRO A 16 -6.45 -15.58 4.04
C PRO A 16 -5.30 -14.96 3.23
N THR A 17 -4.04 -15.28 3.58
CA THR A 17 -2.85 -14.66 2.99
C THR A 17 -1.71 -15.65 2.71
N PRO A 18 -1.94 -16.76 1.98
CA PRO A 18 -0.97 -17.86 1.87
C PRO A 18 0.37 -17.44 1.26
N ASN A 19 0.38 -16.55 0.27
CA ASN A 19 1.61 -16.08 -0.34
C ASN A 19 2.41 -15.13 0.56
N LEU A 20 1.73 -14.29 1.34
CA LEU A 20 2.40 -13.43 2.32
C LEU A 20 2.92 -14.22 3.49
N ASP A 21 2.21 -15.26 3.91
CA ASP A 21 2.61 -16.17 4.99
C ASP A 21 3.83 -16.99 4.56
N LYS A 22 3.88 -17.42 3.29
CA LYS A 22 5.08 -18.03 2.72
C LYS A 22 6.26 -17.06 2.72
N LEU A 23 6.06 -15.81 2.28
CA LEU A 23 7.12 -14.79 2.31
C LEU A 23 7.65 -14.57 3.75
N ALA A 24 6.76 -14.54 4.74
CA ALA A 24 7.14 -14.42 6.15
C ALA A 24 7.96 -15.62 6.64
N SER A 25 7.61 -16.84 6.22
CA SER A 25 8.34 -18.05 6.58
C SER A 25 9.72 -18.15 5.94
N ASP A 26 9.86 -17.65 4.70
CA ASP A 26 11.11 -17.66 3.95
C ASP A 26 12.02 -16.46 4.31
N GLY A 27 11.49 -15.48 5.03
CA GLY A 27 12.16 -14.23 5.36
C GLY A 27 12.17 -13.88 6.84
N VAL A 28 11.75 -12.66 7.17
CA VAL A 28 11.72 -12.15 8.55
C VAL A 28 10.34 -11.54 8.85
N LEU A 29 9.73 -11.94 9.94
CA LEU A 29 8.50 -11.36 10.48
C LEU A 29 8.82 -10.40 11.64
N PHE A 30 8.50 -9.12 11.49
CA PHE A 30 8.69 -8.13 12.54
C PHE A 30 7.49 -8.11 13.49
N GLY A 31 7.72 -8.56 14.74
CA GLY A 31 6.68 -8.57 15.78
C GLY A 31 6.42 -7.19 16.41
N GLN A 32 7.38 -6.25 16.26
CA GLN A 32 7.29 -4.90 16.82
C GLN A 32 7.77 -3.88 15.78
N ALA A 33 6.86 -3.47 14.91
CA ALA A 33 7.10 -2.40 13.94
C ALA A 33 6.11 -1.26 14.21
N PHE A 34 6.61 -0.03 14.22
CA PHE A 34 5.83 1.16 14.55
C PHE A 34 5.92 2.19 13.42
N CYS A 35 4.83 2.87 13.15
CA CYS A 35 4.82 4.04 12.27
C CYS A 35 5.00 5.33 13.08
N SER A 36 5.62 6.33 12.48
CA SER A 36 5.83 7.64 13.10
C SER A 36 4.57 8.53 13.06
N ASN A 37 3.61 8.20 12.20
CA ASN A 37 2.34 8.90 12.05
C ASN A 37 1.26 7.90 11.60
N PRO A 38 0.05 7.92 12.18
CA PRO A 38 -1.03 7.01 11.80
C PRO A 38 -1.73 7.37 10.49
N MET A 39 -1.53 8.59 9.95
CA MET A 39 -2.11 9.03 8.69
C MET A 39 -1.28 8.55 7.50
N ALA A 40 -1.93 8.21 6.40
CA ALA A 40 -1.30 7.56 5.24
C ALA A 40 -0.21 8.44 4.58
N GLY A 41 -0.54 9.68 4.23
CA GLY A 41 0.40 10.61 3.60
C GLY A 41 1.63 10.91 4.47
N PRO A 42 1.47 11.36 5.73
CA PRO A 42 2.59 11.62 6.63
C PRO A 42 3.43 10.38 6.94
N SER A 43 2.81 9.19 7.03
CA SER A 43 3.52 7.93 7.21
C SER A 43 4.39 7.60 5.99
N LEU A 44 3.83 7.75 4.78
CA LEU A 44 4.56 7.55 3.53
C LEU A 44 5.72 8.54 3.37
N ALA A 45 5.49 9.83 3.68
CA ALA A 45 6.55 10.84 3.65
C ALA A 45 7.71 10.50 4.60
N SER A 46 7.38 9.98 5.80
CA SER A 46 8.38 9.52 6.77
C SER A 46 9.13 8.29 6.27
N LEU A 47 8.45 7.34 5.64
CA LEU A 47 9.05 6.14 5.05
C LEU A 47 10.04 6.51 3.92
N LEU A 48 9.64 7.43 3.04
CA LEU A 48 10.47 7.85 1.91
C LEU A 48 11.71 8.63 2.33
N THR A 49 11.59 9.48 3.36
CA THR A 49 12.65 10.39 3.76
C THR A 49 13.51 9.89 4.91
N GLY A 50 13.04 8.90 5.67
CA GLY A 50 13.64 8.49 6.94
C GLY A 50 13.55 9.56 8.04
N LYS A 51 12.64 10.55 7.89
CA LYS A 51 12.49 11.68 8.82
C LYS A 51 11.09 11.71 9.40
N HIS A 52 10.97 12.14 10.65
CA HIS A 52 9.65 12.45 11.24
C HIS A 52 8.98 13.62 10.52
N GLY A 53 7.64 13.71 10.58
CA GLY A 53 6.84 14.71 9.87
C GLY A 53 7.28 16.15 10.10
N HIS A 54 7.66 16.54 11.32
CA HIS A 54 8.15 17.88 11.62
C HIS A 54 9.51 18.21 10.97
N LEU A 55 10.26 17.21 10.52
CA LEU A 55 11.53 17.38 9.80
C LEU A 55 11.37 17.26 8.29
N ASN A 56 10.42 16.47 7.81
CA ASN A 56 10.16 16.32 6.38
C ASN A 56 9.12 17.33 5.85
N GLY A 57 8.43 18.04 6.77
CA GLY A 57 7.46 19.09 6.45
C GLY A 57 6.09 18.59 6.00
N PHE A 58 5.81 17.26 6.07
CA PHE A 58 4.52 16.69 5.73
C PHE A 58 3.86 16.12 6.98
N THR A 59 2.92 16.86 7.57
CA THR A 59 2.38 16.57 8.89
C THR A 59 0.93 16.11 8.92
N GLN A 60 0.18 16.41 7.86
CA GLN A 60 -1.25 16.09 7.74
C GLN A 60 -1.64 15.82 6.30
N ASP A 61 -2.76 15.13 6.10
CA ASP A 61 -3.32 14.93 4.77
C ASP A 61 -3.75 16.28 4.17
N GLY A 62 -3.48 16.46 2.88
CA GLY A 62 -3.70 17.73 2.17
C GLY A 62 -2.47 18.63 2.07
N ASP A 63 -1.42 18.37 2.86
CA ASP A 63 -0.12 18.99 2.65
C ASP A 63 0.45 18.59 1.29
N LYS A 64 1.42 19.37 0.78
CA LYS A 64 2.18 19.04 -0.43
C LYS A 64 3.58 18.59 -0.04
N PHE A 65 3.93 17.40 -0.45
CA PHE A 65 5.25 16.84 -0.18
C PHE A 65 6.34 17.60 -0.95
N ASN A 66 7.37 18.03 -0.23
CA ASN A 66 8.57 18.59 -0.87
C ASN A 66 9.41 17.45 -1.45
N GLY A 67 9.30 17.21 -2.75
CA GLY A 67 10.05 16.19 -3.48
C GLY A 67 11.52 16.50 -3.72
N ASP A 68 12.00 17.74 -3.43
CA ASP A 68 13.40 18.14 -3.60
C ASP A 68 14.29 17.60 -2.49
N GLN A 69 13.70 17.17 -1.38
CA GLN A 69 14.47 16.59 -0.30
C GLN A 69 14.95 15.18 -0.63
N THR A 70 15.99 14.73 0.04
CA THR A 70 16.53 13.39 -0.15
C THR A 70 15.53 12.32 0.26
N THR A 71 15.23 11.40 -0.66
CA THR A 71 14.36 10.24 -0.44
C THR A 71 15.08 8.96 -0.81
N LEU A 72 14.61 7.82 -0.27
CA LEU A 72 15.15 6.51 -0.61
C LEU A 72 15.16 6.23 -2.12
N PRO A 73 14.06 6.43 -2.88
CA PRO A 73 14.08 6.22 -4.32
C PRO A 73 15.08 7.14 -5.05
N ASN A 74 15.25 8.40 -4.60
CA ASN A 74 16.28 9.30 -5.14
C ASN A 74 17.70 8.77 -4.92
N LEU A 75 17.98 8.26 -3.73
CA LEU A 75 19.30 7.69 -3.41
C LEU A 75 19.56 6.43 -4.24
N LEU A 76 18.59 5.54 -4.35
CA LEU A 76 18.71 4.32 -5.12
C LEU A 76 18.90 4.63 -6.62
N HIS A 77 18.10 5.55 -7.17
CA HIS A 77 18.24 5.96 -8.56
C HIS A 77 19.64 6.54 -8.86
N LYS A 78 20.15 7.41 -8.00
CA LYS A 78 21.52 7.97 -8.13
C LYS A 78 22.62 6.90 -8.06
N ASN A 79 22.32 5.76 -7.43
CA ASN A 79 23.24 4.62 -7.34
C ASN A 79 22.96 3.52 -8.38
N GLY A 80 22.28 3.85 -9.47
CA GLY A 80 22.13 2.97 -10.63
C GLY A 80 20.96 2.00 -10.58
N TYR A 81 20.08 2.10 -9.57
CA TYR A 81 18.86 1.32 -9.53
C TYR A 81 17.81 1.83 -10.53
N SER A 82 17.13 0.93 -11.20
CA SER A 82 15.87 1.24 -11.89
C SER A 82 14.76 1.38 -10.85
N THR A 83 14.13 2.55 -10.76
CA THR A 83 13.13 2.84 -9.72
C THR A 83 11.74 2.99 -10.32
N ALA A 84 10.74 2.30 -9.73
CA ALA A 84 9.35 2.41 -10.18
C ALA A 84 8.35 2.44 -9.02
N LEU A 85 7.20 3.08 -9.29
CA LEU A 85 6.06 3.17 -8.39
C LEU A 85 4.76 2.87 -9.15
N PHE A 86 3.93 1.99 -8.58
CA PHE A 86 2.57 1.72 -9.08
C PHE A 86 1.54 1.80 -7.96
N GLY A 87 0.41 2.42 -8.27
CA GLY A 87 -0.75 2.46 -7.39
C GLY A 87 -0.95 3.77 -6.64
N LYS A 88 -1.27 3.69 -5.36
CA LYS A 88 -1.67 4.85 -4.56
C LYS A 88 -0.50 5.81 -4.30
N TRP A 89 -0.78 7.14 -4.34
CA TRP A 89 0.19 8.18 -4.01
C TRP A 89 -0.49 9.38 -3.36
N ASP A 90 -0.48 9.45 -2.04
CA ASP A 90 -1.23 10.44 -1.26
C ASP A 90 -0.37 11.65 -0.84
N LEU A 91 0.64 12.02 -1.60
CA LEU A 91 1.56 13.10 -1.22
C LEU A 91 1.28 14.45 -1.90
N GLY A 92 0.19 14.56 -2.67
CA GLY A 92 -0.28 15.83 -3.27
C GLY A 92 0.64 16.43 -4.34
N THR A 93 1.67 15.71 -4.77
CA THR A 93 2.64 16.10 -5.81
C THR A 93 2.97 14.91 -6.70
N GLU A 94 3.62 15.13 -7.82
CA GLU A 94 4.16 14.02 -8.61
C GLU A 94 5.25 13.24 -7.85
N PRO A 95 5.34 11.92 -8.06
CA PRO A 95 6.41 11.11 -7.47
C PRO A 95 7.80 11.57 -7.94
N THR A 96 8.70 11.77 -6.99
CA THR A 96 10.10 12.10 -7.29
C THR A 96 11.04 10.96 -6.91
N GLY A 97 12.12 10.79 -7.67
CA GLY A 97 13.07 9.70 -7.47
C GLY A 97 12.63 8.36 -8.10
N PHE A 98 11.42 8.28 -8.62
CA PHE A 98 10.96 7.15 -9.44
C PHE A 98 11.12 7.50 -10.93
N TYR A 99 11.93 6.73 -11.63
CA TYR A 99 12.13 6.91 -13.07
C TYR A 99 10.90 6.51 -13.88
N TYR A 100 10.11 5.58 -13.34
CA TYR A 100 8.85 5.16 -13.92
C TYR A 100 7.77 5.17 -12.84
N TRP A 101 6.60 5.72 -13.14
CA TRP A 101 5.47 5.66 -12.23
C TRP A 101 4.13 5.72 -12.95
N GLN A 102 3.16 5.02 -12.39
CA GLN A 102 1.75 5.14 -12.71
C GLN A 102 0.96 5.11 -11.39
N ILE A 103 0.36 6.23 -11.05
CA ILE A 103 -0.37 6.41 -9.80
C ILE A 103 -1.87 6.54 -10.05
N LEU A 104 -2.67 6.03 -9.11
CA LEU A 104 -4.12 6.20 -9.15
C LEU A 104 -4.47 7.69 -9.15
N ALA A 105 -5.32 8.11 -10.10
CA ALA A 105 -5.85 9.46 -10.15
C ALA A 105 -6.82 9.72 -8.99
N ASP A 106 -7.57 8.68 -8.61
CA ASP A 106 -8.42 8.63 -7.43
C ASP A 106 -8.21 7.30 -6.70
N SER A 107 -7.81 7.35 -5.43
CA SER A 107 -7.58 6.17 -4.61
C SER A 107 -8.87 5.43 -4.21
N ASP A 108 -10.03 6.01 -4.45
CA ASP A 108 -11.34 5.42 -4.15
C ASP A 108 -11.96 4.70 -5.36
N GLU A 109 -11.34 4.78 -6.55
CA GLU A 109 -11.71 3.98 -7.72
C GLU A 109 -11.18 2.56 -7.60
N PHE A 110 -12.04 1.61 -7.20
CA PHE A 110 -11.69 0.18 -7.13
C PHE A 110 -11.92 -0.58 -8.43
N TYR A 111 -12.77 -0.07 -9.32
CA TYR A 111 -13.05 -0.66 -10.63
C TYR A 111 -12.81 0.35 -11.75
N ASN A 112 -12.23 -0.14 -12.82
CA ASN A 112 -11.88 0.63 -14.02
C ASN A 112 -11.10 1.91 -13.68
N PRO A 113 -10.03 1.81 -12.88
CA PRO A 113 -9.33 2.97 -12.35
C PRO A 113 -8.64 3.78 -13.44
N GLU A 114 -8.60 5.09 -13.23
CA GLU A 114 -7.76 6.00 -14.01
C GLU A 114 -6.39 6.14 -13.34
N PHE A 115 -5.34 6.05 -14.13
CA PHE A 115 -3.97 6.27 -13.66
C PHE A 115 -3.36 7.52 -14.28
N TRP A 116 -2.58 8.20 -13.49
CA TRP A 116 -1.69 9.26 -13.92
C TRP A 116 -0.27 8.73 -14.15
N SER A 117 0.40 9.25 -15.19
CA SER A 117 1.81 9.03 -15.48
C SER A 117 2.41 10.28 -16.14
N PRO A 118 3.73 10.37 -16.35
CA PRO A 118 4.35 11.44 -17.13
C PRO A 118 3.82 11.54 -18.57
N LYS A 119 3.16 10.50 -19.07
CA LYS A 119 2.54 10.47 -20.42
C LYS A 119 1.09 10.95 -20.42
N GLY A 120 0.54 11.29 -19.26
CA GLY A 120 -0.84 11.69 -19.08
C GLY A 120 -1.69 10.64 -18.39
N LYS A 121 -2.99 10.78 -18.50
CA LYS A 121 -4.00 9.93 -17.89
C LYS A 121 -4.36 8.75 -18.78
N GLN A 122 -4.58 7.60 -18.16
CA GLN A 122 -5.04 6.39 -18.83
C GLN A 122 -6.01 5.64 -17.91
N ARG A 123 -7.16 5.22 -18.46
CA ARG A 123 -8.11 4.36 -17.78
C ARG A 123 -7.88 2.91 -18.16
N PHE A 124 -7.95 2.03 -17.17
CA PHE A 124 -7.79 0.58 -17.33
C PHE A 124 -9.10 -0.11 -16.95
N GLU A 125 -9.45 -1.17 -17.68
CA GLU A 125 -10.57 -2.03 -17.33
C GLU A 125 -10.13 -3.04 -16.25
N GLY A 126 -11.02 -3.33 -15.28
CA GLY A 126 -10.80 -4.32 -14.25
C GLY A 126 -10.70 -3.76 -12.84
N HIS A 127 -10.35 -4.64 -11.89
CA HIS A 127 -10.18 -4.25 -10.49
C HIS A 127 -8.82 -3.61 -10.25
N ALA A 128 -8.76 -2.52 -9.49
CA ALA A 128 -7.55 -1.73 -9.27
C ALA A 128 -6.36 -2.55 -8.78
N THR A 129 -6.59 -3.50 -7.86
CA THR A 129 -5.52 -4.38 -7.36
C THR A 129 -4.92 -5.24 -8.47
N ASP A 130 -5.75 -5.77 -9.38
CA ASP A 130 -5.28 -6.58 -10.51
C ASP A 130 -4.51 -5.70 -11.50
N VAL A 131 -5.05 -4.54 -11.85
CA VAL A 131 -4.39 -3.59 -12.75
C VAL A 131 -3.01 -3.17 -12.19
N ILE A 132 -2.93 -2.81 -10.91
CA ILE A 132 -1.66 -2.45 -10.26
C ILE A 132 -0.68 -3.63 -10.31
N THR A 133 -1.15 -4.84 -10.06
CA THR A 133 -0.34 -6.06 -10.11
C THR A 133 0.19 -6.30 -11.51
N ASP A 134 -0.66 -6.26 -12.53
CA ASP A 134 -0.30 -6.51 -13.92
C ASP A 134 0.71 -5.48 -14.43
N LEU A 135 0.49 -4.20 -14.15
CA LEU A 135 1.44 -3.13 -14.48
C LEU A 135 2.81 -3.35 -13.82
N SER A 136 2.80 -3.79 -12.57
CA SER A 136 4.03 -4.08 -11.82
C SER A 136 4.78 -5.28 -12.40
N LEU A 137 4.07 -6.37 -12.69
CA LEU A 137 4.65 -7.57 -13.30
C LEU A 137 5.19 -7.30 -14.70
N ASP A 138 4.47 -6.55 -15.52
CA ASP A 138 4.92 -6.17 -16.85
C ASP A 138 6.16 -5.28 -16.82
N TRP A 139 6.24 -4.39 -15.83
CA TRP A 139 7.43 -3.59 -15.63
C TRP A 139 8.62 -4.46 -15.21
N MET A 140 8.44 -5.41 -14.29
CA MET A 140 9.47 -6.34 -13.84
C MET A 140 9.98 -7.22 -14.99
N LYS A 141 9.08 -7.82 -15.78
CA LYS A 141 9.45 -8.65 -16.96
C LYS A 141 10.36 -7.90 -17.95
N LYS A 142 10.08 -6.61 -18.17
CA LYS A 142 10.91 -5.77 -19.03
C LYS A 142 12.30 -5.51 -18.45
N ARG A 143 12.49 -5.68 -17.13
CA ARG A 143 13.79 -5.52 -16.44
C ARG A 143 14.62 -6.79 -16.38
N GLU A 144 14.05 -7.97 -16.63
CA GLU A 144 14.79 -9.24 -16.62
C GLU A 144 16.03 -9.24 -17.53
N GLN A 145 15.97 -8.49 -18.63
CA GLN A 145 17.10 -8.35 -19.57
C GLN A 145 18.07 -7.23 -19.19
N GLU A 146 17.69 -6.36 -18.27
CA GLU A 146 18.55 -5.29 -17.77
C GLU A 146 19.33 -5.84 -16.57
N GLN A 147 20.63 -6.02 -16.69
CA GLN A 147 21.49 -6.45 -15.56
C GLN A 147 21.69 -5.32 -14.54
N LYS A 148 20.58 -4.66 -14.16
CA LYS A 148 20.57 -3.56 -13.19
C LYS A 148 19.70 -3.94 -12.00
N PRO A 149 20.11 -3.60 -10.79
CA PRO A 149 19.22 -3.72 -9.64
C PRO A 149 18.02 -2.79 -9.81
N PHE A 150 16.88 -3.17 -9.21
CA PHE A 150 15.70 -2.33 -9.26
C PHE A 150 15.10 -2.11 -7.87
N PHE A 151 14.37 -1.04 -7.73
CA PHE A 151 13.50 -0.73 -6.60
C PHE A 151 12.09 -0.52 -7.12
N LEU A 152 11.19 -1.39 -6.71
CA LEU A 152 9.79 -1.34 -7.08
C LEU A 152 8.94 -1.11 -5.84
N MET A 153 8.14 -0.05 -5.86
CA MET A 153 7.14 0.26 -4.84
C MET A 153 5.76 -0.01 -5.40
N ILE A 154 5.01 -0.89 -4.75
CA ILE A 154 3.64 -1.23 -5.12
C ILE A 154 2.74 -0.81 -3.98
N GLN A 155 1.79 0.09 -4.25
CA GLN A 155 0.86 0.60 -3.25
C GLN A 155 -0.59 0.35 -3.67
N PHE A 156 -1.19 -0.67 -3.08
CA PHE A 156 -2.60 -0.96 -3.32
C PHE A 156 -3.52 0.02 -2.56
N ASN A 157 -4.66 0.33 -3.16
CA ASN A 157 -5.74 1.04 -2.47
C ASN A 157 -6.57 0.12 -1.56
N ALA A 158 -6.62 -1.18 -1.83
CA ALA A 158 -7.19 -2.18 -0.91
C ALA A 158 -6.23 -2.33 0.30
N SER A 159 -6.73 -2.61 1.49
CA SER A 159 -8.05 -3.01 1.97
C SER A 159 -8.71 -1.90 2.81
N ARG A 160 -9.11 -0.82 2.19
CA ARG A 160 -9.81 0.30 2.84
C ARG A 160 -11.26 0.42 2.37
N GLN A 161 -12.03 1.27 3.02
CA GLN A 161 -13.34 1.66 2.52
C GLN A 161 -13.24 2.16 1.07
N PRO A 162 -14.26 1.86 0.24
CA PRO A 162 -15.54 1.17 0.55
C PRO A 162 -15.47 -0.36 0.55
N TRP A 163 -14.31 -1.00 0.72
CA TRP A 163 -14.11 -2.47 0.77
C TRP A 163 -14.72 -3.21 -0.42
N MET A 164 -14.44 -2.80 -1.61
CA MET A 164 -14.92 -3.41 -2.84
C MET A 164 -13.96 -4.52 -3.27
N PRO A 165 -14.30 -5.81 -3.07
CA PRO A 165 -13.46 -6.91 -3.50
C PRO A 165 -13.56 -7.11 -5.01
N ALA A 166 -12.57 -7.75 -5.63
CA ALA A 166 -12.72 -8.24 -6.99
C ALA A 166 -13.87 -9.26 -7.08
N VAL A 167 -14.60 -9.28 -8.20
CA VAL A 167 -15.81 -10.11 -8.38
C VAL A 167 -15.57 -11.56 -7.99
N ARG A 168 -14.40 -12.13 -8.32
CA ARG A 168 -14.03 -13.51 -7.98
C ARG A 168 -13.95 -13.80 -6.47
N HIS A 169 -13.92 -12.77 -5.63
CA HIS A 169 -13.80 -12.89 -4.17
C HIS A 169 -15.07 -12.50 -3.42
N VAL A 170 -16.11 -12.02 -4.11
CA VAL A 170 -17.35 -11.52 -3.47
C VAL A 170 -17.97 -12.57 -2.57
N ASN A 171 -18.03 -13.83 -3.04
CA ASN A 171 -18.69 -14.92 -2.32
C ASN A 171 -17.70 -15.86 -1.61
N LEU A 172 -16.43 -15.45 -1.46
CA LEU A 172 -15.37 -16.35 -0.95
C LEU A 172 -15.65 -16.89 0.46
N PHE A 173 -16.40 -16.16 1.27
CA PHE A 173 -16.68 -16.48 2.67
C PHE A 173 -18.17 -16.58 2.98
N ASP A 174 -19.06 -16.74 1.97
CA ASP A 174 -20.51 -16.83 2.19
C ASP A 174 -20.92 -18.01 3.07
N ASP A 175 -20.21 -19.13 2.94
CA ASP A 175 -20.47 -20.36 3.70
C ASP A 175 -19.57 -20.49 4.96
N VAL A 176 -18.84 -19.42 5.33
CA VAL A 176 -17.89 -19.44 6.44
C VAL A 176 -18.41 -18.62 7.60
N LEU A 177 -18.53 -19.24 8.78
CA LEU A 177 -18.79 -18.50 10.01
C LEU A 177 -17.50 -17.75 10.44
N LEU A 178 -17.49 -16.45 10.23
CA LEU A 178 -16.38 -15.62 10.64
C LEU A 178 -16.38 -15.43 12.18
N PRO A 179 -15.21 -15.57 12.85
CA PRO A 179 -15.14 -15.40 14.28
C PRO A 179 -15.39 -13.95 14.70
N GLU A 180 -16.40 -13.75 15.52
CA GLU A 180 -16.71 -12.44 16.08
C GLU A 180 -15.69 -12.03 17.17
N PRO A 181 -15.36 -10.74 17.30
CA PRO A 181 -14.56 -10.26 18.41
C PRO A 181 -15.35 -10.35 19.71
N GLN A 182 -14.69 -10.73 20.82
CA GLN A 182 -15.32 -10.85 22.13
C GLN A 182 -15.98 -9.54 22.62
N ASN A 183 -15.51 -8.42 22.14
CA ASN A 183 -16.01 -7.08 22.49
C ASN A 183 -16.94 -6.48 21.42
N LEU A 184 -17.51 -7.29 20.52
CA LEU A 184 -18.43 -6.79 19.48
C LEU A 184 -19.64 -6.06 20.07
N LEU A 185 -20.16 -6.56 21.19
CA LEU A 185 -21.32 -6.00 21.90
C LEU A 185 -20.91 -5.30 23.21
N ASP A 186 -19.67 -4.81 23.30
CA ASP A 186 -19.19 -4.03 24.43
C ASP A 186 -20.05 -2.76 24.60
N ASP A 187 -20.43 -2.45 25.83
CA ASP A 187 -21.22 -1.25 26.16
C ASP A 187 -20.42 0.05 26.08
N LEU A 188 -19.15 -0.05 25.70
CA LEU A 188 -18.20 1.06 25.54
C LEU A 188 -17.97 1.90 26.81
N LYS A 189 -18.50 1.47 27.97
CA LYS A 189 -18.24 2.15 29.25
C LYS A 189 -16.73 2.21 29.50
N ASN A 190 -16.28 3.32 30.01
CA ASN A 190 -14.86 3.59 30.28
C ASN A 190 -13.95 3.70 29.03
N ARG A 191 -14.54 3.95 27.86
CA ARG A 191 -13.78 4.32 26.64
C ARG A 191 -13.57 5.83 26.59
N ALA A 192 -12.52 6.24 25.88
CA ALA A 192 -12.32 7.65 25.55
C ALA A 192 -13.47 8.19 24.66
N PRO A 193 -13.87 9.46 24.79
CA PRO A 193 -14.98 10.04 24.02
C PRO A 193 -14.96 9.78 22.51
N PRO A 194 -13.82 9.75 21.82
CA PRO A 194 -13.77 9.42 20.40
C PRO A 194 -14.14 7.97 20.05
N ALA A 195 -14.26 7.09 21.05
CA ALA A 195 -14.64 5.69 20.85
C ALA A 195 -16.15 5.47 21.08
N LEU A 196 -16.88 6.51 21.49
CA LEU A 196 -18.33 6.56 21.63
C LEU A 196 -18.95 7.17 20.37
#